data_fe334122a7a798863483575ad64b0c44
#
_entry.id   fe334122a7a798863483575ad64b0c44
#
_cell.length_a   1.000
_cell.length_b   1.000
_cell.length_c   1.000
_cell.angle_alpha   90.00
_cell.angle_beta   90.00
_cell.angle_gamma   90.00
#
_symmetry.space_group_name_H-M   'P 1'
#
loop_
_entity.id
_entity.type
_entity.pdbx_description
1 polymer ?
#
loop_
_entity_poly.entity_id
_entity_poly.type
_entity_poly.pdbx_seq_one_letter_code
_entity_poly.pdbx_strand_id
1 'polypeptide(L)'
;MTLFKGYHDIEGFIFNYSGATSINACYGATNALINTLNWISSPYWDGRYGIVVAADLAVYEDGPARCTGGAGAVALLIGPNGKITFNKERATFIDHVYDFYKPIPSIKI
;
A
#
# COMPACT_ATOMS: atom_id res chain seq x y z
N MET A 1 -6.26 -0.36 2.41
CA MET A 1 -5.41 -1.12 1.49
C MET A 1 -5.47 -2.59 1.81
N THR A 2 -5.64 -3.43 0.83
CA THR A 2 -5.87 -4.87 1.00
C THR A 2 -4.76 -5.68 0.34
N LEU A 3 -4.24 -6.65 1.07
CA LEU A 3 -3.29 -7.64 0.58
C LEU A 3 -4.07 -8.93 0.27
N PHE A 4 -3.99 -9.41 -0.95
CA PHE A 4 -4.52 -10.71 -1.35
C PHE A 4 -3.38 -11.65 -1.69
N LYS A 5 -3.48 -12.89 -1.22
CA LYS A 5 -2.61 -14.00 -1.56
C LYS A 5 -3.45 -15.07 -2.25
N GLY A 6 -3.11 -15.44 -3.46
CA GLY A 6 -3.88 -16.45 -4.20
C GLY A 6 -3.06 -17.22 -5.21
N TYR A 7 -3.54 -18.39 -5.59
CA TYR A 7 -3.07 -19.10 -6.78
C TYR A 7 -3.74 -18.50 -8.01
N HIS A 8 -2.98 -18.29 -9.04
CA HIS A 8 -3.47 -17.82 -10.31
C HIS A 8 -3.80 -19.05 -11.19
N ASP A 9 -5.07 -19.40 -11.25
CA ASP A 9 -5.56 -20.30 -12.29
C ASP A 9 -6.19 -19.42 -13.38
N ILE A 10 -5.68 -19.53 -14.59
CA ILE A 10 -6.03 -18.62 -15.70
C ILE A 10 -7.48 -18.82 -16.17
N GLU A 11 -8.14 -19.89 -15.76
CA GLU A 11 -9.50 -20.24 -16.21
C GLU A 11 -10.53 -20.42 -15.09
N GLY A 12 -10.23 -20.02 -13.85
CA GLY A 12 -11.10 -20.27 -12.71
C GLY A 12 -11.21 -19.10 -11.71
N PHE A 13 -12.25 -19.14 -10.89
CA PHE A 13 -12.37 -18.26 -9.74
C PHE A 13 -11.27 -18.58 -8.73
N ILE A 14 -10.63 -17.54 -8.15
CA ILE A 14 -9.64 -17.74 -7.09
C ILE A 14 -10.37 -18.07 -5.79
N PHE A 15 -10.37 -19.33 -5.40
CA PHE A 15 -11.00 -19.79 -4.15
C PHE A 15 -10.04 -19.87 -2.96
N ASN A 16 -8.73 -19.84 -3.19
CA ASN A 16 -7.72 -19.97 -2.15
C ASN A 16 -6.94 -18.67 -1.99
N TYR A 17 -7.52 -17.74 -1.30
CA TYR A 17 -6.86 -16.48 -0.95
C TYR A 17 -6.99 -16.17 0.54
N SER A 18 -6.02 -15.46 1.06
CA SER A 18 -6.07 -14.85 2.38
C SER A 18 -5.50 -13.44 2.29
N GLY A 19 -5.90 -12.55 3.16
CA GLY A 19 -5.44 -11.18 3.07
C GLY A 19 -5.52 -10.43 4.38
N ALA A 20 -4.87 -9.28 4.40
CA ALA A 20 -4.91 -8.32 5.50
C ALA A 20 -5.06 -6.91 4.95
N THR A 21 -5.79 -6.09 5.66
CA THR A 21 -5.92 -4.67 5.36
C THR A 21 -4.97 -3.88 6.25
N SER A 22 -4.18 -3.01 5.64
CA SER A 22 -3.32 -2.06 6.35
C SER A 22 -3.86 -0.65 6.15
N ILE A 23 -4.06 0.06 7.26
CA ILE A 23 -4.51 1.46 7.26
C ILE A 23 -3.49 2.26 8.05
N ASN A 24 -2.78 3.15 7.39
CA ASN A 24 -1.84 4.06 8.02
C ASN A 24 -1.60 5.25 7.09
N ALA A 25 -2.49 6.23 7.11
CA ALA A 25 -2.43 7.44 6.29
C ALA A 25 -1.83 7.15 4.90
N CYS A 26 -0.86 7.94 4.45
CA CYS A 26 -0.17 7.72 3.17
C CYS A 26 0.82 6.55 3.18
N TYR A 27 1.14 5.97 4.33
CA TYR A 27 2.09 4.86 4.48
C TYR A 27 1.47 3.48 4.29
N GLY A 28 0.15 3.34 4.35
CA GLY A 28 -0.54 2.05 4.30
C GLY A 28 -0.15 1.19 3.09
N ALA A 29 0.04 1.80 1.93
CA ALA A 29 0.48 1.14 0.70
C ALA A 29 1.89 0.55 0.84
N THR A 30 2.83 1.35 1.29
CA THR A 30 4.22 0.95 1.52
C THR A 30 4.31 -0.16 2.57
N ASN A 31 3.55 -0.05 3.65
CA ASN A 31 3.50 -1.07 4.69
C ASN A 31 3.05 -2.43 4.14
N ALA A 32 1.98 -2.46 3.36
CA ALA A 32 1.49 -3.71 2.79
C ALA A 32 2.46 -4.30 1.75
N LEU A 33 3.14 -3.46 0.97
CA LEU A 33 4.19 -3.90 0.05
C LEU A 33 5.33 -4.58 0.82
N ILE A 34 5.85 -3.94 1.86
CA ILE A 34 6.94 -4.48 2.68
C ILE A 34 6.51 -5.79 3.35
N ASN A 35 5.29 -5.85 3.90
CA ASN A 35 4.76 -7.08 4.51
C ASN A 35 4.64 -8.21 3.51
N THR A 36 4.24 -7.94 2.26
CA THR A 36 4.16 -8.93 1.19
C THR A 36 5.54 -9.44 0.80
N LEU A 37 6.51 -8.55 0.63
CA LEU A 37 7.90 -8.92 0.33
C LEU A 37 8.50 -9.76 1.44
N ASN A 38 8.28 -9.38 2.70
CA ASN A 38 8.76 -10.14 3.85
C ASN A 38 8.13 -11.53 3.93
N TRP A 39 6.83 -11.65 3.65
CA TRP A 39 6.16 -12.95 3.62
C TRP A 39 6.73 -13.85 2.51
N ILE A 40 6.86 -13.35 1.28
CA ILE A 40 7.41 -14.11 0.15
C ILE A 40 8.86 -14.55 0.42
N SER A 41 9.62 -13.72 1.16
CA SER A 41 11.01 -14.02 1.53
C SER A 41 11.13 -14.88 2.78
N SER A 42 10.03 -15.21 3.44
CA SER A 42 10.03 -15.95 4.70
C SER A 42 9.99 -17.47 4.46
N PRO A 43 10.38 -18.28 5.47
CA PRO A 43 10.21 -19.74 5.43
C PRO A 43 8.75 -20.19 5.35
N TYR A 44 7.80 -19.31 5.65
CA TYR A 44 6.36 -19.60 5.62
C TYR A 44 5.71 -19.33 4.25
N TRP A 45 6.51 -18.92 3.26
CA TRP A 45 5.98 -18.75 1.92
C TRP A 45 5.57 -20.09 1.31
N ASP A 46 4.37 -20.16 0.83
CA ASP A 46 3.72 -21.36 0.29
C ASP A 46 3.70 -21.43 -1.25
N GLY A 47 4.44 -20.53 -1.91
CA GLY A 47 4.53 -20.48 -3.37
C GLY A 47 3.47 -19.61 -4.06
N ARG A 48 2.50 -19.07 -3.32
CA ARG A 48 1.48 -18.20 -3.89
C ARG A 48 2.00 -16.80 -4.17
N TYR A 49 1.45 -16.16 -5.19
CA TYR A 49 1.71 -14.75 -5.46
C TYR A 49 1.06 -13.85 -4.40
N GLY A 50 1.67 -12.71 -4.15
CA GLY A 50 1.07 -11.63 -3.37
C GLY A 50 0.47 -10.56 -4.28
N ILE A 51 -0.73 -10.09 -4.00
CA ILE A 51 -1.31 -8.92 -4.66
C ILE A 51 -1.42 -7.80 -3.64
N VAL A 52 -0.75 -6.70 -3.92
CA VAL A 52 -0.82 -5.48 -3.10
C VAL A 52 -1.71 -4.49 -3.81
N VAL A 53 -2.84 -4.16 -3.21
CA VAL A 53 -3.77 -3.15 -3.75
C VAL A 53 -3.67 -1.89 -2.91
N ALA A 54 -3.33 -0.78 -3.53
CA ALA A 54 -3.35 0.54 -2.93
C ALA A 54 -4.46 1.36 -3.58
N ALA A 55 -5.34 1.93 -2.78
CA ALA A 55 -6.37 2.84 -3.26
C ALA A 55 -6.59 3.96 -2.27
N ASP A 56 -6.72 5.16 -2.76
CA ASP A 56 -7.00 6.34 -1.95
C ASP A 56 -7.95 7.29 -2.67
N LEU A 57 -8.77 7.95 -1.88
CA LEU A 57 -9.66 9.02 -2.29
C LEU A 57 -9.44 10.20 -1.33
N ALA A 58 -8.78 11.23 -1.82
CA ALA A 58 -8.50 12.44 -1.04
C ALA A 58 -9.47 13.55 -1.43
N VAL A 59 -10.35 13.91 -0.52
CA VAL A 59 -11.26 15.06 -0.66
C VAL A 59 -10.98 16.03 0.48
N TYR A 60 -10.47 17.20 0.15
CA TYR A 60 -10.20 18.23 1.13
C TYR A 60 -11.44 19.13 1.32
N GLU A 61 -11.51 19.75 2.49
CA GLU A 61 -12.52 20.81 2.76
C GLU A 61 -12.35 21.99 1.80
N ASP A 62 -13.38 22.82 1.70
CA ASP A 62 -13.34 24.02 0.86
C ASP A 62 -12.16 24.94 1.30
N GLY A 63 -11.38 25.34 0.31
CA GLY A 63 -10.18 26.13 0.52
C GLY A 63 -9.13 25.90 -0.58
N PRO A 64 -7.94 26.49 -0.44
CA PRO A 64 -6.90 26.43 -1.48
C PRO A 64 -6.43 24.99 -1.82
N ALA A 65 -6.54 24.05 -0.88
CA ALA A 65 -6.14 22.67 -1.11
C ALA A 65 -7.20 21.82 -1.82
N ARG A 66 -8.44 22.31 -1.97
CA ARG A 66 -9.53 21.54 -2.57
C ARG A 66 -9.22 21.06 -3.98
N CYS A 67 -8.57 21.87 -4.78
CA CYS A 67 -8.20 21.54 -6.16
C CYS A 67 -7.08 20.48 -6.27
N THR A 68 -6.40 20.15 -5.17
CA THR A 68 -5.36 19.12 -5.11
C THR A 68 -5.90 17.74 -4.73
N GLY A 69 -7.21 17.62 -4.51
CA GLY A 69 -7.85 16.34 -4.25
C GLY A 69 -7.87 15.44 -5.47
N GLY A 70 -8.03 14.14 -5.24
CA GLY A 70 -8.11 13.17 -6.31
C GLY A 70 -8.40 11.77 -5.80
N ALA A 71 -8.52 10.84 -6.74
CA ALA A 71 -8.67 9.43 -6.47
C ALA A 71 -7.68 8.62 -7.30
N GLY A 72 -7.13 7.57 -6.74
CA GLY A 72 -6.22 6.69 -7.44
C GLY A 72 -6.22 5.29 -6.85
N ALA A 73 -5.90 4.32 -7.70
CA ALA A 73 -5.69 2.95 -7.27
C ALA A 73 -4.59 2.29 -8.10
N VAL A 74 -3.83 1.39 -7.47
CA VAL A 74 -2.84 0.57 -8.13
C VAL A 74 -2.85 -0.83 -7.53
N ALA A 75 -2.61 -1.83 -8.37
CA ALA A 75 -2.41 -3.20 -7.94
C ALA A 75 -1.04 -3.69 -8.42
N LEU A 76 -0.30 -4.32 -7.51
CA LEU A 76 1.01 -4.89 -7.77
C LEU A 76 0.95 -6.39 -7.55
N LEU A 77 1.33 -7.16 -8.55
CA LEU A 77 1.53 -8.61 -8.42
C LEU A 77 2.99 -8.86 -8.02
N ILE A 78 3.18 -9.52 -6.88
CA ILE A 78 4.48 -9.79 -6.28
C ILE A 78 4.73 -11.29 -6.29
N GLY A 79 5.89 -11.69 -6.79
CA GLY A 79 6.28 -13.09 -6.85
C GLY A 79 7.71 -13.27 -7.37
N PRO A 80 8.17 -14.48 -7.57
CA PRO A 80 9.49 -14.74 -8.13
C PRO A 80 9.55 -14.37 -9.61
N ASN A 81 10.75 -14.13 -10.11
CA ASN A 81 11.05 -13.92 -11.52
C ASN A 81 10.37 -12.68 -12.16
N GLY A 82 10.07 -11.67 -11.35
CA GLY A 82 9.54 -10.40 -11.84
C GLY A 82 10.56 -9.61 -12.68
N LYS A 83 10.06 -8.81 -13.63
CA LYS A 83 10.93 -7.90 -14.40
C LYS A 83 11.49 -6.75 -13.55
N ILE A 84 10.77 -6.38 -12.50
CA ILE A 84 11.20 -5.40 -11.50
C ILE A 84 11.54 -6.18 -10.24
N THR A 85 12.74 -5.99 -9.70
CA THR A 85 13.21 -6.68 -8.51
C THR A 85 13.41 -5.72 -7.37
N PHE A 86 13.16 -6.19 -6.15
CA PHE A 86 13.43 -5.46 -4.92
C PHE A 86 14.74 -5.93 -4.32
N ASN A 87 15.63 -5.01 -4.00
CA ASN A 87 16.84 -5.31 -3.27
C ASN A 87 16.53 -5.70 -1.82
N LYS A 88 17.44 -6.44 -1.19
CA LYS A 88 17.33 -6.80 0.23
C LYS A 88 17.63 -5.61 1.13
N GLU A 89 18.52 -4.76 0.70
CA GLU A 89 18.91 -3.56 1.43
C GLU A 89 17.75 -2.56 1.40
N ARG A 90 17.23 -2.28 2.57
CA ARG A 90 16.14 -1.33 2.80
C ARG A 90 16.45 -0.47 4.00
N ALA A 91 16.11 0.79 3.90
CA ALA A 91 16.21 1.73 5.00
C ALA A 91 14.89 2.47 5.16
N THR A 92 14.61 2.89 6.39
CA THR A 92 13.46 3.73 6.72
C THR A 92 13.94 4.99 7.41
N PHE A 93 13.21 6.07 7.18
CA PHE A 93 13.44 7.35 7.84
C PHE A 93 12.11 7.89 8.34
N ILE A 94 12.12 8.43 9.54
CA ILE A 94 10.98 9.15 10.13
C ILE A 94 11.51 10.35 10.90
N ASP A 95 10.83 11.48 10.79
CA ASP A 95 11.17 12.69 11.53
C ASP A 95 9.89 13.44 11.91
N HIS A 96 10.00 14.28 12.92
CA HIS A 96 8.94 15.18 13.34
C HIS A 96 9.17 16.55 12.73
N VAL A 97 8.41 16.86 11.68
CA VAL A 97 8.51 18.13 10.96
C VAL A 97 7.16 18.84 10.93
N TYR A 98 7.19 20.16 10.83
CA TYR A 98 5.98 20.99 10.75
C TYR A 98 5.51 21.22 9.31
N ASP A 99 6.22 20.75 8.31
CA ASP A 99 5.99 21.05 6.89
C ASP A 99 4.60 20.61 6.40
N PHE A 100 4.01 19.61 7.05
CA PHE A 100 2.68 19.10 6.75
C PHE A 100 1.56 19.76 7.57
N TYR A 101 1.89 20.48 8.63
CA TYR A 101 0.91 21.11 9.49
C TYR A 101 0.57 22.53 9.01
N LYS A 102 -0.69 22.92 9.24
CA LYS A 102 -1.08 24.33 9.01
C LYS A 102 -0.29 25.22 9.97
N PRO A 103 0.38 26.27 9.47
CA PRO A 103 1.16 27.17 10.33
C PRO A 103 0.30 27.92 11.35
N ILE A 104 -0.98 28.10 11.04
CA ILE A 104 -1.97 28.72 11.95
C ILE A 104 -3.13 27.72 12.05
N PRO A 105 -3.42 27.19 13.27
CA PRO A 105 -4.61 26.36 13.45
C PRO A 105 -5.85 27.16 13.08
N SER A 106 -6.61 26.72 12.08
CA SER A 106 -7.90 27.34 11.80
C SER A 106 -8.85 27.02 12.94
N ILE A 107 -9.28 28.03 13.66
CA ILE A 107 -10.40 27.91 14.58
C ILE A 107 -11.63 27.72 13.70
N LYS A 108 -12.24 26.53 13.76
CA LYS A 108 -13.59 26.36 13.23
C LYS A 108 -14.52 27.12 14.16
N ILE A 109 -15.07 28.22 13.67
CA ILE A 109 -16.20 28.90 14.30
C ILE A 109 -17.45 28.14 13.93
#